data_a5ced50d2e7f36c319dcef05b5f92d5c
#
_entry.id   a5ced50d2e7f36c319dcef05b5f92d5c
#
_cell.length_a   1.000
_cell.length_b   1.000
_cell.length_c   1.000
_cell.angle_alpha   90.00
_cell.angle_beta   90.00
_cell.angle_gamma   90.00
#
_symmetry.space_group_name_H-M   'P 1'
#
loop_
_entity.id
_entity.type
_entity.pdbx_description
1 polymer ?
#
loop_
_entity_poly.entity_id
_entity_poly.type
_entity_poly.pdbx_seq_one_letter_code
_entity_poly.pdbx_strand_id
1 'polypeptide(L)'
;MNAITLEVSSREKINRRFLHAFEGESQGTFISFESPELLFKVISGKRWDLLKVMTGAGPMTIREAARRLERDIKAVHGDVQALLKVGILQKNNNGRIVFPYDVVHVDFMLKAA
;
A
#
# COMPACT_ATOMS: atom_id res chain seq x y z
N MET A 1 -4.74 -14.19 -8.97
CA MET A 1 -4.11 -12.86 -9.00
C MET A 1 -4.43 -12.13 -7.70
N ASN A 2 -3.39 -11.66 -6.99
CA ASN A 2 -3.57 -10.95 -5.73
C ASN A 2 -3.75 -9.46 -5.99
N ALA A 3 -4.81 -8.89 -5.41
CA ALA A 3 -5.11 -7.47 -5.56
C ALA A 3 -5.26 -6.82 -4.19
N ILE A 4 -4.86 -5.56 -4.08
CA ILE A 4 -5.11 -4.74 -2.91
C ILE A 4 -5.88 -3.50 -3.33
N THR A 5 -6.80 -3.06 -2.49
CA THR A 5 -7.53 -1.81 -2.70
C THR A 5 -7.08 -0.79 -1.66
N LEU A 6 -6.63 0.36 -2.15
CA LEU A 6 -6.34 1.54 -1.33
C LEU A 6 -7.54 2.47 -1.48
N GLU A 7 -8.24 2.75 -0.39
CA GLU A 7 -9.49 3.48 -0.49
C GLU A 7 -9.62 4.58 0.54
N VAL A 8 -10.49 5.52 0.26
CA VAL A 8 -10.92 6.52 1.23
C VAL A 8 -12.31 6.12 1.72
N SER A 9 -12.45 5.87 3.01
CA SER A 9 -13.70 5.41 3.60
C SER A 9 -13.94 6.06 4.94
N SER A 10 -15.21 6.32 5.26
CA SER A 10 -15.58 6.78 6.59
C SER A 10 -15.31 5.69 7.62
N ARG A 11 -15.13 6.10 8.87
CA ARG A 11 -14.95 5.15 9.98
C ARG A 11 -16.13 4.19 10.07
N GLU A 12 -17.33 4.67 9.84
CA GLU A 12 -18.53 3.83 9.86
C GLU A 12 -18.49 2.74 8.81
N LYS A 13 -18.08 3.07 7.59
CA LYS A 13 -17.97 2.09 6.51
C LYS A 13 -16.88 1.06 6.83
N ILE A 14 -15.77 1.50 7.42
CA ILE A 14 -14.70 0.59 7.83
C ILE A 14 -15.21 -0.37 8.90
N ASN A 15 -15.96 0.14 9.88
CA ASN A 15 -16.51 -0.68 10.95
C ASN A 15 -17.51 -1.71 10.42
N ARG A 16 -18.36 -1.34 9.46
CA ARG A 16 -19.29 -2.29 8.84
C ARG A 16 -18.56 -3.39 8.09
N ARG A 17 -17.50 -3.05 7.36
CA ARG A 17 -16.68 -4.05 6.67
C ARG A 17 -16.03 -5.01 7.67
N PHE A 18 -15.56 -4.49 8.78
CA PHE A 18 -14.99 -5.31 9.84
C PHE A 18 -16.00 -6.32 10.39
N LEU A 19 -17.23 -5.87 10.64
CA LEU A 19 -18.30 -6.76 11.13
C LEU A 19 -18.63 -7.86 10.11
N HIS A 20 -18.70 -7.51 8.82
CA HIS A 20 -18.96 -8.51 7.75
C HIS A 20 -17.84 -9.54 7.70
N ALA A 21 -16.58 -9.11 7.81
CA ALA A 21 -15.45 -10.02 7.83
C ALA A 21 -15.49 -10.94 9.04
N PHE A 22 -15.89 -10.40 10.19
CA PHE A 22 -16.03 -11.19 11.42
C PHE A 22 -17.13 -12.25 11.29
N GLU A 23 -18.17 -11.98 10.50
CA GLU A 23 -19.25 -12.92 10.23
C GLU A 23 -18.88 -13.96 9.16
N GLY A 24 -17.63 -13.94 8.68
CA GLY A 24 -17.12 -14.91 7.71
C GLY A 24 -17.23 -14.49 6.25
N GLU A 25 -17.67 -13.27 5.98
CA GLU A 25 -17.75 -12.77 4.60
C GLU A 25 -16.37 -12.33 4.11
N SER A 26 -16.01 -12.73 2.89
CA SER A 26 -14.76 -12.28 2.27
C SER A 26 -14.91 -10.83 1.80
N GLN A 27 -14.02 -9.97 2.24
CA GLN A 27 -14.03 -8.55 1.88
C GLN A 27 -12.86 -8.14 0.97
N GLY A 28 -11.95 -9.09 0.68
CA GLY A 28 -10.71 -8.78 -0.05
C GLY A 28 -9.69 -8.10 0.85
N THR A 29 -8.62 -7.58 0.25
CA THR A 29 -7.56 -6.88 0.98
C THR A 29 -7.70 -5.38 0.75
N PHE A 30 -7.87 -4.64 1.83
CA PHE A 30 -8.09 -3.20 1.80
C PHE A 30 -7.15 -2.50 2.78
N ILE A 31 -6.69 -1.32 2.37
CA ILE A 31 -6.11 -0.33 3.29
C ILE A 31 -6.92 0.93 3.12
N SER A 32 -7.51 1.40 4.22
CA SER A 32 -8.46 2.51 4.21
C SER A 32 -7.86 3.75 4.84
N PHE A 33 -8.09 4.89 4.20
CA PHE A 33 -7.70 6.21 4.69
C PHE A 33 -8.95 7.03 4.98
N GLU A 34 -8.91 7.85 6.02
CA GLU A 34 -10.08 8.66 6.40
C GLU A 34 -10.32 9.83 5.43
N SER A 35 -9.30 10.23 4.66
CA SER A 35 -9.42 11.31 3.69
C SER A 35 -8.48 11.10 2.50
N PRO A 36 -8.81 11.71 1.32
CA PRO A 36 -7.88 11.67 0.19
C PRO A 36 -6.53 12.31 0.52
N GLU A 37 -6.52 13.34 1.34
CA GLU A 37 -5.29 14.04 1.74
C GLU A 37 -4.36 13.10 2.50
N LEU A 38 -4.90 12.26 3.38
CA LEU A 38 -4.10 11.26 4.09
C LEU A 38 -3.55 10.21 3.13
N LEU A 39 -4.35 9.77 2.17
CA LEU A 39 -3.89 8.83 1.14
C LEU A 39 -2.73 9.46 0.36
N PHE A 40 -2.88 10.68 -0.10
CA PHE A 40 -1.83 11.36 -0.88
C PHE A 40 -0.56 11.61 -0.06
N LYS A 41 -0.71 11.85 1.24
CA LYS A 41 0.44 12.03 2.12
C LYS A 41 1.27 10.76 2.24
N VAL A 42 0.62 9.61 2.33
CA VAL A 42 1.28 8.31 2.44
C VAL A 42 1.80 7.86 1.08
N ILE A 43 0.98 7.99 0.03
CA ILE A 43 1.32 7.57 -1.32
C ILE A 43 1.72 8.80 -2.13
N SER A 44 2.95 9.28 -1.91
CA SER A 44 3.54 10.35 -2.72
C SER A 44 3.95 9.79 -4.09
N GLY A 45 4.27 10.67 -5.04
CA GLY A 45 4.72 10.24 -6.36
C GLY A 45 5.89 9.27 -6.32
N LYS A 46 6.88 9.53 -5.46
CA LYS A 46 8.06 8.67 -5.33
C LYS A 46 7.72 7.32 -4.70
N ARG A 47 6.80 7.29 -3.74
CA ARG A 47 6.34 6.04 -3.14
C ARG A 47 5.47 5.25 -4.10
N TRP A 48 4.68 5.93 -4.92
CA TRP A 48 3.93 5.29 -5.99
C TRP A 48 4.87 4.60 -6.97
N ASP A 49 5.97 5.27 -7.36
CA ASP A 49 6.97 4.67 -8.24
C ASP A 49 7.60 3.41 -7.61
N LEU A 50 7.84 3.44 -6.31
CA LEU A 50 8.34 2.28 -5.57
C LEU A 50 7.34 1.10 -5.66
N LEU A 51 6.06 1.37 -5.44
CA LEU A 51 5.02 0.33 -5.55
C LEU A 51 4.94 -0.21 -6.98
N LYS A 52 5.07 0.64 -7.99
CA LYS A 52 5.09 0.20 -9.40
C LYS A 52 6.22 -0.80 -9.65
N VAL A 53 7.41 -0.53 -9.13
CA VAL A 53 8.56 -1.41 -9.29
C VAL A 53 8.34 -2.74 -8.59
N MET A 54 7.67 -2.74 -7.46
CA MET A 54 7.46 -3.92 -6.64
C MET A 54 6.25 -4.75 -7.04
N THR A 55 5.29 -4.17 -7.74
CA THR A 55 4.06 -4.88 -8.14
C THR A 55 4.42 -6.08 -9.04
N GLY A 56 4.05 -7.28 -8.59
CA GLY A 56 4.32 -8.51 -9.32
C GLY A 56 5.78 -8.94 -9.36
N ALA A 57 6.67 -8.26 -8.63
CA ALA A 57 8.11 -8.48 -8.75
C ALA A 57 8.69 -9.46 -7.71
N GLY A 58 7.94 -9.80 -6.68
CA GLY A 58 8.42 -10.65 -5.59
C GLY A 58 9.30 -9.91 -4.59
N PRO A 59 9.79 -10.63 -3.56
CA PRO A 59 10.64 -10.02 -2.53
C PRO A 59 11.92 -9.42 -3.11
N MET A 60 12.37 -8.30 -2.54
CA MET A 60 13.63 -7.67 -2.93
C MET A 60 14.25 -6.93 -1.75
N THR A 61 15.55 -6.64 -1.87
CA THR A 61 16.23 -5.80 -0.89
C THR A 61 15.95 -4.34 -1.20
N ILE A 62 16.14 -3.48 -0.18
CA ILE A 62 16.01 -2.02 -0.38
C ILE A 62 17.04 -1.55 -1.41
N ARG A 63 18.24 -2.14 -1.39
CA ARG A 63 19.28 -1.82 -2.36
C ARG A 63 18.83 -2.12 -3.78
N GLU A 64 18.18 -3.27 -4.00
CA GLU A 64 17.66 -3.64 -5.32
C GLU A 64 16.56 -2.69 -5.76
N ALA A 65 15.66 -2.31 -4.85
CA ALA A 65 14.61 -1.33 -5.16
C ALA A 65 15.23 0.02 -5.56
N ALA A 66 16.23 0.48 -4.80
CA ALA A 66 16.92 1.74 -5.10
C ALA A 66 17.60 1.68 -6.47
N ARG A 67 18.24 0.55 -6.80
CA ARG A 67 18.87 0.35 -8.10
C ARG A 67 17.85 0.44 -9.24
N ARG A 68 16.71 -0.24 -9.09
CA ARG A 68 15.66 -0.23 -10.12
C ARG A 68 15.03 1.14 -10.30
N LEU A 69 14.97 1.93 -9.23
CA LEU A 69 14.43 3.30 -9.25
C LEU A 69 15.47 4.35 -9.66
N GLU A 70 16.75 3.95 -9.72
CA GLU A 70 17.85 4.88 -9.95
C GLU A 70 17.83 6.04 -8.95
N ARG A 71 17.60 5.71 -7.68
CA ARG A 71 17.50 6.66 -6.58
C ARG A 71 18.47 6.31 -5.47
N ASP A 72 18.81 7.32 -4.67
CA ASP A 72 19.66 7.15 -3.50
C ASP A 72 19.01 6.18 -2.51
N ILE A 73 19.81 5.25 -1.98
CA ILE A 73 19.32 4.20 -1.09
C ILE A 73 18.73 4.78 0.21
N LYS A 74 19.27 5.88 0.73
CA LYS A 74 18.72 6.50 1.95
C LYS A 74 17.32 7.04 1.72
N ALA A 75 17.07 7.66 0.56
CA ALA A 75 15.76 8.18 0.20
C ALA A 75 14.75 7.03 0.06
N VAL A 76 15.16 5.95 -0.63
CA VAL A 76 14.29 4.77 -0.81
C VAL A 76 14.05 4.09 0.54
N HIS A 77 15.06 4.02 1.40
CA HIS A 77 14.90 3.47 2.75
C HIS A 77 13.81 4.23 3.53
N GLY A 78 13.81 5.56 3.47
CA GLY A 78 12.78 6.37 4.12
C GLY A 78 11.38 6.06 3.60
N ASP A 79 11.23 5.96 2.29
CA ASP A 79 9.95 5.61 1.67
C ASP A 79 9.49 4.21 2.08
N VAL A 80 10.41 3.25 2.10
CA VAL A 80 10.12 1.87 2.53
C VAL A 80 9.65 1.84 3.99
N GLN A 81 10.35 2.57 4.89
CA GLN A 81 9.96 2.60 6.30
C GLN A 81 8.57 3.19 6.48
N ALA A 82 8.23 4.26 5.75
CA ALA A 82 6.89 4.85 5.81
C ALA A 82 5.81 3.87 5.37
N LEU A 83 6.05 3.11 4.29
CA LEU A 83 5.09 2.15 3.78
C LEU A 83 4.99 0.90 4.66
N LEU A 84 6.08 0.48 5.30
CA LEU A 84 6.05 -0.59 6.29
C LEU A 84 5.21 -0.20 7.50
N LYS A 85 5.36 1.04 7.95
CA LYS A 85 4.65 1.55 9.14
C LYS A 85 3.14 1.50 8.98
N VAL A 86 2.63 1.79 7.79
CA VAL A 86 1.17 1.75 7.53
C VAL A 86 0.69 0.39 7.03
N GLY A 87 1.57 -0.60 6.90
CA GLY A 87 1.20 -1.95 6.52
C GLY A 87 1.04 -2.20 5.03
N ILE A 88 1.42 -1.23 4.17
CA ILE A 88 1.37 -1.43 2.72
C ILE A 88 2.47 -2.37 2.27
N LEU A 89 3.68 -2.20 2.81
CA LEU A 89 4.78 -3.13 2.60
C LEU A 89 4.95 -4.02 3.82
N GLN A 90 5.56 -5.17 3.61
CA GLN A 90 5.88 -6.14 4.66
C GLN A 90 7.34 -6.56 4.53
N LYS A 91 7.91 -7.11 5.59
CA LYS A 91 9.21 -7.77 5.54
C LYS A 91 9.01 -9.27 5.69
N ASN A 92 9.74 -10.06 4.91
CA ASN A 92 9.74 -11.49 5.07
C ASN A 92 10.82 -11.94 6.08
N ASN A 93 10.93 -13.25 6.30
CA ASN A 93 11.88 -13.81 7.27
C ASN A 93 13.34 -13.57 6.89
N ASN A 94 13.62 -13.26 5.62
CA ASN A 94 14.97 -12.97 5.14
C ASN A 94 15.30 -11.48 5.18
N GLY A 95 14.41 -10.65 5.73
CA GLY A 95 14.61 -9.21 5.83
C GLY A 95 14.38 -8.46 4.53
N ARG A 96 13.83 -9.11 3.52
CA ARG A 96 13.50 -8.48 2.24
C ARG A 96 12.12 -7.83 2.31
N ILE A 97 11.95 -6.74 1.56
CA ILE A 97 10.64 -6.09 1.46
C ILE A 97 9.77 -6.83 0.47
N VAL A 98 8.49 -6.92 0.80
CA VAL A 98 7.50 -7.67 0.03
C VAL A 98 6.27 -6.80 -0.19
N PHE A 99 5.80 -6.79 -1.45
CA PHE A 99 4.51 -6.24 -1.82
C PHE A 99 3.80 -7.33 -2.63
N PRO A 100 3.06 -8.24 -1.95
CA PRO A 100 2.59 -9.49 -2.58
C PRO A 100 1.34 -9.30 -3.43
N TYR A 101 1.29 -8.25 -4.23
CA TYR A 101 0.13 -7.95 -5.05
C TYR A 101 0.51 -7.74 -6.51
N ASP A 102 -0.37 -8.18 -7.40
CA ASP A 102 -0.22 -8.03 -8.85
C ASP A 102 -1.02 -6.83 -9.36
N VAL A 103 -2.01 -6.40 -8.59
CA VAL A 103 -2.91 -5.30 -8.96
C VAL A 103 -3.12 -4.41 -7.74
N VAL A 104 -3.04 -3.11 -7.97
CA VAL A 104 -3.38 -2.10 -6.96
C VAL A 104 -4.57 -1.30 -7.50
N HIS A 105 -5.68 -1.37 -6.79
CA HIS A 105 -6.87 -0.59 -7.10
C HIS A 105 -6.94 0.59 -6.14
N VAL A 106 -7.07 1.80 -6.65
CA VAL A 106 -7.21 3.01 -5.83
C VAL A 106 -8.63 3.53 -6.02
N ASP A 107 -9.36 3.68 -4.92
CA ASP A 107 -10.78 4.00 -4.99
C ASP A 107 -11.14 5.14 -4.05
N PHE A 108 -11.48 6.27 -4.62
CA PHE A 108 -12.08 7.39 -3.90
C PHE A 108 -12.81 8.29 -4.89
N MET A 109 -13.69 9.15 -4.37
CA MET A 109 -14.47 10.06 -5.20
C MET A 109 -14.26 11.51 -4.77
N LEU A 110 -14.20 12.41 -5.74
CA LEU A 110 -14.28 13.85 -5.52
C LEU A 110 -15.68 14.28 -5.96
N LYS A 111 -16.43 14.83 -5.03
CA LYS A 111 -17.80 15.27 -5.32
C LYS A 111 -17.91 16.78 -5.20
N ALA A 112 -18.80 17.35 -5.99
CA ALA A 112 -19.15 18.77 -5.86
C ALA A 112 -19.80 19.00 -4.50
N ALA A 113 -19.53 20.15 -3.90
CA ALA A 113 -20.09 20.53 -2.61
C ALA A 113 -21.61 20.79 -2.70
#